data_700abc019e0aa051aafe65626b363092
#
_entry.id   700abc019e0aa051aafe65626b363092
#
_cell.length_a   1.000
_cell.length_b   1.000
_cell.length_c   1.000
_cell.angle_alpha   90.00
_cell.angle_beta   90.00
_cell.angle_gamma   90.00
#
_symmetry.space_group_name_H-M   'P 1'
#
loop_
_entity.id
_entity.type
_entity.pdbx_description
1 polymer ?
#
loop_
_entity_poly.entity_id
_entity_poly.type
_entity_poly.pdbx_seq_one_letter_code
_entity_poly.pdbx_strand_id
1 'polypeptide(L)'
;MPSTPHPNDSTRERPARAALVVAHPGHELRVHGWLEETLPRVCVLTDGSGRTQRSRLDSTTVVLEAAGAVPGPVYGEMNDVELYAAVLDYDHARFTRVADKLASMLIREEVGCIVGDAEEGYNPAHDICRLLINAAVGLVRRASGRLIASYDFTLVGPPGHCPEASRAHSIRLNLDEAAFARKLSAARNYPALQAEVEAALSGDGSVGLREHPDLARRTGSDFADAGESDFRVECLRPVDARGASESPFNGGRPFYEEYGERQVTAGHYTRVLRYREHMLPLAAALKAHVERSS
;
A
#
# COMPACT_ATOMS: atom_id res chain seq x y z
N MET A 1 -33.57 -50.83 13.06
CA MET A 1 -32.20 -50.38 13.18
C MET A 1 -32.15 -48.90 12.80
N PRO A 2 -31.98 -47.97 13.74
CA PRO A 2 -31.88 -46.58 13.38
C PRO A 2 -30.44 -46.30 12.92
N SER A 3 -30.33 -45.64 11.78
CA SER A 3 -29.07 -45.20 11.17
C SER A 3 -28.41 -44.09 12.00
N THR A 4 -27.21 -44.30 12.43
CA THR A 4 -26.34 -43.30 13.08
C THR A 4 -26.01 -42.20 12.10
N PRO A 5 -26.10 -40.90 12.49
CA PRO A 5 -25.62 -39.82 11.66
C PRO A 5 -24.09 -39.79 11.69
N HIS A 6 -23.47 -39.69 10.51
CA HIS A 6 -22.04 -39.44 10.35
C HIS A 6 -21.68 -38.04 10.83
N PRO A 7 -20.66 -37.88 11.70
CA PRO A 7 -20.13 -36.59 12.05
C PRO A 7 -19.06 -36.20 11.00
N ASN A 8 -19.46 -35.51 9.95
CA ASN A 8 -18.53 -34.87 9.07
C ASN A 8 -19.12 -33.57 8.49
N ASP A 9 -19.51 -32.68 9.39
CA ASP A 9 -19.74 -31.30 9.08
C ASP A 9 -18.47 -30.55 9.52
N SER A 10 -17.43 -30.70 8.70
CA SER A 10 -16.23 -29.88 8.83
C SER A 10 -16.66 -28.44 8.60
N THR A 11 -16.63 -27.67 9.66
CA THR A 11 -16.65 -26.20 9.64
C THR A 11 -15.55 -25.73 8.69
N ARG A 12 -15.87 -25.56 7.42
CA ARG A 12 -15.03 -24.78 6.50
C ARG A 12 -15.00 -23.39 7.11
N GLU A 13 -13.89 -23.05 7.76
CA GLU A 13 -13.61 -21.68 8.15
C GLU A 13 -13.87 -20.80 6.94
N ARG A 14 -14.78 -19.85 7.08
CA ARG A 14 -14.97 -18.84 6.04
C ARG A 14 -13.63 -18.19 5.79
N PRO A 15 -13.18 -18.07 4.53
CA PRO A 15 -11.95 -17.35 4.25
C PRO A 15 -12.02 -15.97 4.91
N ALA A 16 -10.98 -15.62 5.63
CA ALA A 16 -10.91 -14.34 6.33
C ALA A 16 -11.15 -13.21 5.32
N ARG A 17 -12.08 -12.32 5.61
CA ARG A 17 -12.33 -11.14 4.76
C ARG A 17 -11.06 -10.31 4.70
N ALA A 18 -10.75 -9.82 3.51
CA ALA A 18 -9.54 -9.07 3.25
C ALA A 18 -9.82 -7.58 3.02
N ALA A 19 -8.83 -6.74 3.32
CA ALA A 19 -8.81 -5.34 2.95
C ALA A 19 -7.49 -5.00 2.24
N LEU A 20 -7.58 -4.14 1.23
CA LEU A 20 -6.45 -3.49 0.58
C LEU A 20 -6.48 -2.00 0.91
N VAL A 21 -5.38 -1.44 1.38
CA VAL A 21 -5.28 0.00 1.65
C VAL A 21 -4.05 0.54 0.95
N VAL A 22 -4.23 1.46 0.04
CA VAL A 22 -3.17 2.05 -0.79
C VAL A 22 -3.17 3.56 -0.71
N ALA A 23 -1.99 4.17 -0.89
CA ALA A 23 -1.86 5.62 -0.87
C ALA A 23 -2.50 6.26 -2.09
N HIS A 24 -2.25 5.70 -3.26
CA HIS A 24 -2.67 6.28 -4.54
C HIS A 24 -3.43 5.29 -5.42
N PRO A 25 -4.36 5.77 -6.25
CA PRO A 25 -4.96 5.00 -7.33
C PRO A 25 -3.89 4.46 -8.30
N GLY A 26 -3.98 3.18 -8.64
CA GLY A 26 -3.05 2.47 -9.50
C GLY A 26 -2.12 1.50 -8.76
N HIS A 27 -1.96 1.65 -7.42
CA HIS A 27 -1.13 0.72 -6.63
C HIS A 27 -1.74 -0.69 -6.55
N GLU A 28 -3.06 -0.81 -6.65
CA GLU A 28 -3.78 -2.09 -6.71
C GLU A 28 -3.32 -2.97 -7.88
N LEU A 29 -2.79 -2.39 -8.94
CA LEU A 29 -2.23 -3.12 -10.08
C LEU A 29 -1.02 -3.99 -9.70
N ARG A 30 -0.30 -3.62 -8.63
CA ARG A 30 0.86 -4.38 -8.13
C ARG A 30 0.46 -5.75 -7.59
N VAL A 31 -0.74 -5.83 -7.03
CA VAL A 31 -1.31 -7.01 -6.36
C VAL A 31 -2.63 -7.44 -7.00
N HIS A 32 -2.76 -7.28 -8.33
CA HIS A 32 -3.97 -7.52 -9.08
C HIS A 32 -4.46 -8.97 -8.99
N GLY A 33 -3.55 -9.94 -9.01
CA GLY A 33 -3.91 -11.34 -8.84
C GLY A 33 -4.48 -11.63 -7.45
N TRP A 34 -3.85 -11.10 -6.42
CA TRP A 34 -4.36 -11.20 -5.05
C TRP A 34 -5.72 -10.47 -4.90
N LEU A 35 -5.89 -9.33 -5.59
CA LEU A 35 -7.15 -8.59 -5.63
C LEU A 35 -8.29 -9.46 -6.19
N GLU A 36 -8.05 -10.15 -7.32
CA GLU A 36 -9.04 -11.05 -7.93
C GLU A 36 -9.35 -12.29 -7.06
N GLU A 37 -8.36 -12.85 -6.38
CA GLU A 37 -8.54 -14.05 -5.54
C GLU A 37 -9.31 -13.75 -4.24
N THR A 38 -9.08 -12.59 -3.63
CA THR A 38 -9.59 -12.29 -2.29
C THR A 38 -10.78 -11.36 -2.26
N LEU A 39 -11.06 -10.64 -3.38
CA LEU A 39 -12.14 -9.67 -3.49
C LEU A 39 -12.20 -8.71 -2.30
N PRO A 40 -11.10 -8.01 -1.98
CA PRO A 40 -11.00 -7.26 -0.74
C PRO A 40 -11.86 -6.00 -0.74
N ARG A 41 -12.06 -5.42 0.44
CA ARG A 41 -12.49 -4.04 0.56
C ARG A 41 -11.28 -3.14 0.27
N VAL A 42 -11.39 -2.26 -0.73
CA VAL A 42 -10.27 -1.43 -1.20
C VAL A 42 -10.41 0.01 -0.75
N CYS A 43 -9.48 0.47 0.06
CA CYS A 43 -9.35 1.87 0.48
C CYS A 43 -8.18 2.53 -0.26
N VAL A 44 -8.41 3.75 -0.72
CA VAL A 44 -7.41 4.57 -1.40
C VAL A 44 -7.32 5.91 -0.67
N LEU A 45 -6.13 6.28 -0.19
CA LEU A 45 -5.97 7.43 0.68
C LEU A 45 -6.17 8.75 -0.07
N THR A 46 -5.50 8.92 -1.22
CA THR A 46 -5.61 10.14 -2.02
C THR A 46 -6.31 9.87 -3.36
N ASP A 47 -6.67 10.94 -4.04
CA ASP A 47 -7.25 10.85 -5.39
C ASP A 47 -6.20 10.62 -6.50
N GLY A 48 -4.90 10.62 -6.15
CA GLY A 48 -3.79 10.45 -7.08
C GLY A 48 -3.64 11.57 -8.11
N SER A 49 -4.20 12.75 -7.84
CA SER A 49 -4.18 13.87 -8.79
C SER A 49 -2.78 14.44 -9.03
N GLY A 50 -1.89 14.32 -8.03
CA GLY A 50 -0.52 14.79 -8.13
C GLY A 50 -0.42 16.22 -8.68
N ARG A 51 0.55 16.44 -9.58
CA ARG A 51 0.71 17.75 -10.26
C ARG A 51 -0.31 17.98 -11.38
N THR A 52 -0.97 16.95 -11.87
CA THR A 52 -1.94 17.08 -12.97
C THR A 52 -3.27 17.64 -12.52
N GLN A 53 -3.57 17.64 -11.22
CA GLN A 53 -4.84 18.00 -10.61
C GLN A 53 -6.04 17.22 -11.17
N ARG A 54 -5.79 16.02 -11.72
CA ARG A 54 -6.82 15.12 -12.24
C ARG A 54 -6.86 13.86 -11.39
N SER A 55 -7.99 13.60 -10.77
CA SER A 55 -8.22 12.36 -10.02
C SER A 55 -8.03 11.14 -10.92
N ARG A 56 -7.44 10.08 -10.36
CA ARG A 56 -7.27 8.78 -10.98
C ARG A 56 -8.24 7.73 -10.45
N LEU A 57 -9.15 8.11 -9.54
CA LEU A 57 -10.08 7.19 -8.88
C LEU A 57 -11.01 6.47 -9.86
N ASP A 58 -11.46 7.13 -10.93
CA ASP A 58 -12.30 6.49 -11.95
C ASP A 58 -11.59 5.28 -12.59
N SER A 59 -10.29 5.42 -12.88
CA SER A 59 -9.50 4.32 -13.45
C SER A 59 -9.35 3.15 -12.47
N THR A 60 -9.07 3.44 -11.19
CA THR A 60 -9.06 2.42 -10.14
C THR A 60 -10.44 1.78 -9.99
N THR A 61 -11.53 2.55 -10.01
CA THR A 61 -12.89 2.01 -9.92
C THR A 61 -13.16 0.99 -11.01
N VAL A 62 -12.76 1.27 -12.25
CA VAL A 62 -12.88 0.31 -13.38
C VAL A 62 -12.07 -0.97 -13.11
N VAL A 63 -10.85 -0.85 -12.57
CA VAL A 63 -10.03 -2.02 -12.20
C VAL A 63 -10.72 -2.85 -11.11
N LEU A 64 -11.25 -2.19 -10.07
CA LEU A 64 -11.93 -2.88 -8.97
C LEU A 64 -13.20 -3.59 -9.45
N GLU A 65 -14.02 -2.94 -10.25
CA GLU A 65 -15.23 -3.52 -10.83
C GLU A 65 -14.91 -4.76 -11.67
N ALA A 66 -13.88 -4.68 -12.53
CA ALA A 66 -13.44 -5.80 -13.36
C ALA A 66 -12.93 -6.98 -12.52
N ALA A 67 -12.26 -6.71 -11.40
CA ALA A 67 -11.76 -7.71 -10.46
C ALA A 67 -12.85 -8.22 -9.49
N GLY A 68 -14.03 -7.60 -9.42
CA GLY A 68 -15.10 -7.92 -8.46
C GLY A 68 -14.83 -7.40 -7.05
N ALA A 69 -13.83 -6.54 -6.86
CA ALA A 69 -13.53 -5.89 -5.58
C ALA A 69 -14.42 -4.65 -5.36
N VAL A 70 -14.50 -4.17 -4.13
CA VAL A 70 -15.44 -3.10 -3.76
C VAL A 70 -14.72 -1.96 -3.03
N PRO A 71 -14.97 -0.68 -3.40
CA PRO A 71 -14.44 0.46 -2.67
C PRO A 71 -14.81 0.45 -1.19
N GLY A 72 -13.85 0.86 -0.34
CA GLY A 72 -14.02 1.04 1.10
C GLY A 72 -14.47 2.47 1.47
N PRO A 73 -14.59 2.76 2.78
CA PRO A 73 -15.06 4.07 3.26
C PRO A 73 -14.00 5.17 3.16
N VAL A 74 -12.75 4.83 2.91
CA VAL A 74 -11.66 5.77 2.60
C VAL A 74 -11.35 5.58 1.12
N TYR A 75 -11.77 6.54 0.29
CA TYR A 75 -11.62 6.43 -1.16
C TYR A 75 -11.43 7.81 -1.78
N GLY A 76 -10.19 8.28 -1.79
CA GLY A 76 -9.84 9.64 -2.20
C GLY A 76 -10.29 10.70 -1.20
N GLU A 77 -10.08 10.46 0.09
CA GLU A 77 -10.46 11.37 1.19
C GLU A 77 -9.81 12.75 1.09
N MET A 78 -8.71 12.84 0.38
CA MET A 78 -7.98 14.07 0.13
C MET A 78 -7.24 13.98 -1.20
N ASN A 79 -6.93 15.11 -1.80
CA ASN A 79 -5.98 15.13 -2.91
C ASN A 79 -4.53 15.11 -2.38
N ASP A 80 -3.56 14.89 -3.28
CA ASP A 80 -2.15 14.79 -2.88
C ASP A 80 -1.63 16.08 -2.23
N VAL A 81 -2.06 17.25 -2.71
CA VAL A 81 -1.64 18.55 -2.16
C VAL A 81 -2.15 18.71 -0.73
N GLU A 82 -3.40 18.32 -0.47
CA GLU A 82 -4.00 18.38 0.88
C GLU A 82 -3.30 17.41 1.84
N LEU A 83 -2.92 16.22 1.39
CA LEU A 83 -2.18 15.26 2.20
C LEU A 83 -0.84 15.85 2.64
N TYR A 84 -0.05 16.38 1.70
CA TYR A 84 1.26 16.96 2.02
C TYR A 84 1.12 18.22 2.89
N ALA A 85 0.15 19.08 2.61
CA ALA A 85 -0.12 20.25 3.44
C ALA A 85 -0.47 19.83 4.89
N ALA A 86 -1.35 18.85 5.07
CA ALA A 86 -1.73 18.37 6.39
C ALA A 86 -0.54 17.84 7.21
N VAL A 87 0.40 17.13 6.56
CA VAL A 87 1.63 16.67 7.24
C VAL A 87 2.55 17.83 7.60
N LEU A 88 2.80 18.74 6.65
CA LEU A 88 3.67 19.91 6.84
C LEU A 88 3.12 20.89 7.87
N ASP A 89 1.80 20.94 8.06
CA ASP A 89 1.11 21.81 9.01
C ASP A 89 0.77 21.09 10.33
N TYR A 90 1.24 19.84 10.51
CA TYR A 90 0.98 19.02 11.70
C TYR A 90 -0.51 18.80 11.99
N ASP A 91 -1.38 18.77 10.97
CA ASP A 91 -2.81 18.42 11.13
C ASP A 91 -2.96 16.89 11.39
N HIS A 92 -2.41 16.44 12.51
CA HIS A 92 -2.46 15.03 12.89
C HIS A 92 -3.90 14.56 13.12
N ALA A 93 -4.82 15.47 13.45
CA ALA A 93 -6.23 15.13 13.67
C ALA A 93 -6.90 14.60 12.39
N ARG A 94 -6.48 15.05 11.21
CA ARG A 94 -6.96 14.52 9.94
C ARG A 94 -6.59 13.04 9.79
N PHE A 95 -5.36 12.69 10.10
CA PHE A 95 -4.86 11.32 9.98
C PHE A 95 -5.47 10.38 11.03
N THR A 96 -5.68 10.84 12.27
CA THR A 96 -6.37 10.02 13.28
C THR A 96 -7.80 9.71 12.86
N ARG A 97 -8.53 10.66 12.26
CA ARG A 97 -9.88 10.40 11.72
C ARG A 97 -9.87 9.35 10.60
N VAL A 98 -8.86 9.36 9.72
CA VAL A 98 -8.71 8.33 8.69
C VAL A 98 -8.44 6.96 9.31
N ALA A 99 -7.54 6.88 10.31
CA ALA A 99 -7.27 5.66 11.04
C ALA A 99 -8.53 5.10 11.73
N ASP A 100 -9.37 5.97 12.33
CA ASP A 100 -10.64 5.59 12.94
C ASP A 100 -11.65 5.03 11.90
N LYS A 101 -11.74 5.65 10.72
CA LYS A 101 -12.61 5.16 9.61
C LYS A 101 -12.15 3.77 9.14
N LEU A 102 -10.83 3.57 8.97
CA LEU A 102 -10.27 2.28 8.61
C LEU A 102 -10.56 1.24 9.70
N ALA A 103 -10.27 1.54 10.96
CA ALA A 103 -10.52 0.64 12.08
C ALA A 103 -12.01 0.24 12.19
N SER A 104 -12.90 1.21 12.04
CA SER A 104 -14.36 0.98 12.06
C SER A 104 -14.80 0.03 10.93
N MET A 105 -14.23 0.16 9.73
CA MET A 105 -14.48 -0.77 8.63
C MET A 105 -13.94 -2.17 8.96
N LEU A 106 -12.70 -2.26 9.44
CA LEU A 106 -12.05 -3.54 9.78
C LEU A 106 -12.84 -4.31 10.85
N ILE A 107 -13.42 -3.60 11.82
CA ILE A 107 -14.27 -4.18 12.87
C ILE A 107 -15.60 -4.63 12.27
N ARG A 108 -16.33 -3.70 11.63
CA ARG A 108 -17.69 -3.94 11.11
C ARG A 108 -17.73 -5.08 10.08
N GLU A 109 -16.71 -5.18 9.25
CA GLU A 109 -16.62 -6.17 8.18
C GLU A 109 -15.86 -7.43 8.59
N GLU A 110 -15.44 -7.52 9.85
CA GLU A 110 -14.71 -8.68 10.41
C GLU A 110 -13.45 -9.04 9.59
N VAL A 111 -12.75 -8.02 9.11
CA VAL A 111 -11.53 -8.21 8.30
C VAL A 111 -10.48 -8.95 9.12
N GLY A 112 -9.94 -10.04 8.57
CA GLY A 112 -8.89 -10.85 9.19
C GLY A 112 -7.51 -10.67 8.56
N CYS A 113 -7.45 -10.09 7.35
CA CYS A 113 -6.21 -9.82 6.63
C CYS A 113 -6.24 -8.43 6.01
N ILE A 114 -5.18 -7.65 6.19
CA ILE A 114 -5.01 -6.34 5.58
C ILE A 114 -3.68 -6.28 4.83
N VAL A 115 -3.75 -5.79 3.59
CA VAL A 115 -2.59 -5.60 2.71
C VAL A 115 -2.50 -4.11 2.35
N GLY A 116 -1.31 -3.59 2.19
CA GLY A 116 -1.15 -2.22 1.70
C GLY A 116 0.30 -1.85 1.39
N ASP A 117 0.50 -0.59 1.06
CA ASP A 117 1.80 -0.06 0.67
C ASP A 117 2.87 -0.33 1.72
N ALA A 118 4.09 -0.61 1.26
CA ALA A 118 5.27 -0.68 2.11
C ALA A 118 5.78 0.71 2.49
N GLU A 119 6.45 0.80 3.63
CA GLU A 119 7.25 1.97 4.01
C GLU A 119 8.61 1.85 3.34
N GLU A 120 8.86 2.65 2.31
CA GLU A 120 10.07 2.55 1.47
C GLU A 120 10.90 3.84 1.48
N GLY A 121 10.40 4.95 2.06
CA GLY A 121 11.05 6.25 2.02
C GLY A 121 11.17 6.85 0.62
N TYR A 122 10.44 6.31 -0.32
CA TYR A 122 10.40 6.78 -1.70
C TYR A 122 9.42 7.94 -1.87
N ASN A 123 8.19 7.73 -1.46
CA ASN A 123 7.11 8.72 -1.50
C ASN A 123 6.47 8.81 -0.10
N PRO A 124 6.36 9.99 0.52
CA PRO A 124 5.83 10.10 1.87
C PRO A 124 4.37 9.63 2.00
N ALA A 125 3.56 9.70 0.94
CA ALA A 125 2.18 9.21 0.99
C ALA A 125 2.12 7.68 1.19
N HIS A 126 3.07 6.92 0.65
CA HIS A 126 3.18 5.47 0.86
C HIS A 126 3.47 5.16 2.33
N ASP A 127 4.46 5.87 2.89
CA ASP A 127 4.85 5.71 4.29
C ASP A 127 3.70 6.12 5.24
N ILE A 128 2.98 7.22 4.92
CA ILE A 128 1.78 7.64 5.66
C ILE A 128 0.68 6.57 5.58
N CYS A 129 0.46 5.99 4.42
CA CYS A 129 -0.51 4.91 4.24
C CYS A 129 -0.18 3.73 5.18
N ARG A 130 1.08 3.31 5.26
CA ARG A 130 1.53 2.26 6.17
C ARG A 130 1.32 2.64 7.63
N LEU A 131 1.64 3.87 8.04
CA LEU A 131 1.39 4.36 9.40
C LEU A 131 -0.11 4.30 9.76
N LEU A 132 -0.99 4.68 8.83
CA LEU A 132 -2.45 4.62 9.02
C LEU A 132 -2.96 3.18 9.16
N ILE A 133 -2.45 2.25 8.34
CA ILE A 133 -2.77 0.83 8.47
C ILE A 133 -2.36 0.31 9.84
N ASN A 134 -1.14 0.60 10.28
CA ASN A 134 -0.62 0.15 11.56
C ASN A 134 -1.46 0.71 12.73
N ALA A 135 -1.87 1.99 12.66
CA ALA A 135 -2.75 2.61 13.63
C ALA A 135 -4.14 1.94 13.64
N ALA A 136 -4.75 1.72 12.48
CA ALA A 136 -6.06 1.07 12.37
C ALA A 136 -6.06 -0.35 12.94
N VAL A 137 -5.03 -1.16 12.63
CA VAL A 137 -4.85 -2.50 13.21
C VAL A 137 -4.68 -2.43 14.74
N GLY A 138 -3.92 -1.45 15.22
CA GLY A 138 -3.75 -1.19 16.65
C GLY A 138 -5.07 -0.85 17.34
N LEU A 139 -5.90 0.01 16.74
CA LEU A 139 -7.23 0.37 17.24
C LEU A 139 -8.16 -0.85 17.29
N VAL A 140 -8.19 -1.68 16.25
CA VAL A 140 -8.98 -2.92 16.25
C VAL A 140 -8.55 -3.85 17.37
N ARG A 141 -7.25 -4.05 17.54
CA ARG A 141 -6.72 -4.89 18.63
C ARG A 141 -7.15 -4.38 20.00
N ARG A 142 -7.12 -3.07 20.24
CA ARG A 142 -7.55 -2.49 21.51
C ARG A 142 -9.05 -2.60 21.72
N ALA A 143 -9.85 -2.29 20.73
CA ALA A 143 -11.31 -2.27 20.84
C ALA A 143 -11.93 -3.67 20.93
N SER A 144 -11.33 -4.69 20.32
CA SER A 144 -11.95 -6.03 20.21
C SER A 144 -11.05 -7.20 20.61
N GLY A 145 -9.79 -6.97 20.93
CA GLY A 145 -8.80 -8.03 21.18
C GLY A 145 -8.38 -8.82 19.92
N ARG A 146 -9.00 -8.55 18.75
CA ARG A 146 -8.73 -9.28 17.51
C ARG A 146 -7.35 -8.97 16.97
N LEU A 147 -6.70 -9.99 16.42
CA LEU A 147 -5.48 -9.86 15.64
C LEU A 147 -5.84 -9.88 14.16
N ILE A 148 -5.31 -8.93 13.41
CA ILE A 148 -5.43 -8.87 11.95
C ILE A 148 -4.04 -9.18 11.37
N ALA A 149 -3.97 -10.15 10.46
CA ALA A 149 -2.76 -10.42 9.71
C ALA A 149 -2.47 -9.23 8.77
N SER A 150 -1.32 -8.59 8.95
CA SER A 150 -0.93 -7.41 8.20
C SER A 150 0.21 -7.72 7.25
N TYR A 151 0.05 -7.32 5.99
CA TYR A 151 1.05 -7.51 4.96
C TYR A 151 1.30 -6.20 4.22
N ASP A 152 2.50 -6.09 3.63
CA ASP A 152 2.83 -5.04 2.69
C ASP A 152 3.28 -5.61 1.34
N PHE A 153 3.34 -4.75 0.34
CA PHE A 153 3.97 -5.04 -0.94
C PHE A 153 4.82 -3.85 -1.38
N THR A 154 5.91 -4.15 -2.09
CA THR A 154 6.81 -3.10 -2.60
C THR A 154 6.20 -2.35 -3.77
N LEU A 155 6.42 -1.05 -3.81
CA LEU A 155 6.08 -0.17 -4.94
C LEU A 155 7.32 0.09 -5.80
N VAL A 156 8.50 0.02 -5.19
CA VAL A 156 9.78 0.17 -5.87
C VAL A 156 10.33 -1.21 -6.24
N GLY A 157 10.66 -1.41 -7.51
CA GLY A 157 11.17 -2.68 -8.04
C GLY A 157 10.08 -3.70 -8.39
N PRO A 158 10.46 -4.96 -8.70
CA PRO A 158 9.53 -6.01 -9.10
C PRO A 158 8.54 -6.38 -8.00
N PRO A 159 7.25 -6.61 -8.32
CA PRO A 159 6.24 -6.97 -7.31
C PRO A 159 6.51 -8.30 -6.61
N GLY A 160 7.26 -9.19 -7.25
CA GLY A 160 7.66 -10.49 -6.68
C GLY A 160 8.86 -10.41 -5.74
N HIS A 161 9.44 -9.22 -5.54
CA HIS A 161 10.59 -9.07 -4.65
C HIS A 161 10.24 -9.41 -3.20
N CYS A 162 10.94 -10.39 -2.66
CA CYS A 162 10.73 -10.89 -1.31
C CYS A 162 12.08 -11.08 -0.61
N PRO A 163 12.41 -10.26 0.39
CA PRO A 163 13.61 -10.45 1.20
C PRO A 163 13.66 -11.85 1.81
N GLU A 164 14.84 -12.46 1.86
CA GLU A 164 15.01 -13.82 2.35
C GLU A 164 14.46 -13.99 3.78
N ALA A 165 14.69 -13.03 4.65
CA ALA A 165 14.20 -13.03 6.03
C ALA A 165 12.67 -13.10 6.16
N SER A 166 11.93 -12.57 5.17
CA SER A 166 10.47 -12.56 5.18
C SER A 166 9.85 -13.71 4.39
N ARG A 167 10.63 -14.41 3.57
CA ARG A 167 10.14 -15.36 2.56
C ARG A 167 9.30 -16.50 3.14
N ALA A 168 9.68 -17.02 4.30
CA ALA A 168 8.97 -18.14 4.93
C ALA A 168 7.53 -17.80 5.38
N HIS A 169 7.23 -16.54 5.60
CA HIS A 169 5.94 -16.05 6.11
C HIS A 169 5.20 -15.16 5.11
N SER A 170 5.76 -14.98 3.91
CA SER A 170 5.16 -14.17 2.84
C SER A 170 4.11 -14.96 2.06
N ILE A 171 3.07 -14.27 1.61
CA ILE A 171 2.13 -14.80 0.64
C ILE A 171 2.71 -14.52 -0.75
N ARG A 172 2.93 -15.58 -1.52
CA ARG A 172 3.50 -15.45 -2.85
C ARG A 172 2.57 -16.07 -3.88
N LEU A 173 2.11 -15.27 -4.82
CA LEU A 173 1.27 -15.68 -5.93
C LEU A 173 2.12 -15.75 -7.20
N ASN A 174 2.01 -16.89 -7.90
CA ASN A 174 2.54 -17.04 -9.25
C ASN A 174 1.32 -17.06 -10.18
N LEU A 175 1.11 -15.99 -10.91
CA LEU A 175 -0.05 -15.85 -11.78
C LEU A 175 0.05 -16.81 -12.96
N ASP A 176 -1.03 -17.55 -13.23
CA ASP A 176 -1.14 -18.30 -14.47
C ASP A 176 -1.27 -17.38 -15.70
N GLU A 177 -1.28 -17.93 -16.90
CA GLU A 177 -1.35 -17.15 -18.14
C GLU A 177 -2.59 -16.26 -18.19
N ALA A 178 -3.74 -16.75 -17.71
CA ALA A 178 -5.00 -16.03 -17.80
C ALA A 178 -5.03 -14.87 -16.78
N ALA A 179 -4.63 -15.11 -15.53
CA ALA A 179 -4.54 -14.09 -14.48
C ALA A 179 -3.49 -13.01 -14.84
N PHE A 180 -2.35 -13.45 -15.38
CA PHE A 180 -1.32 -12.51 -15.81
C PHE A 180 -1.78 -11.65 -17.00
N ALA A 181 -2.46 -12.24 -17.99
CA ALA A 181 -3.04 -11.49 -19.10
C ALA A 181 -4.06 -10.44 -18.63
N ARG A 182 -4.91 -10.77 -17.64
CA ARG A 182 -5.85 -9.79 -17.05
C ARG A 182 -5.13 -8.67 -16.33
N LYS A 183 -4.10 -8.98 -15.52
CA LYS A 183 -3.25 -7.97 -14.86
C LYS A 183 -2.62 -7.01 -15.86
N LEU A 184 -2.01 -7.53 -16.92
CA LEU A 184 -1.41 -6.71 -17.98
C LEU A 184 -2.45 -5.86 -18.71
N SER A 185 -3.63 -6.44 -18.99
CA SER A 185 -4.74 -5.71 -19.60
C SER A 185 -5.20 -4.56 -18.70
N ALA A 186 -5.39 -4.79 -17.41
CA ALA A 186 -5.76 -3.75 -16.45
C ALA A 186 -4.71 -2.62 -16.40
N ALA A 187 -3.42 -2.97 -16.37
CA ALA A 187 -2.34 -2.00 -16.35
C ALA A 187 -2.26 -1.17 -17.65
N ARG A 188 -2.32 -1.82 -18.82
CA ARG A 188 -2.26 -1.15 -20.12
C ARG A 188 -3.48 -0.25 -20.40
N ASN A 189 -4.63 -0.60 -19.83
CA ASN A 189 -5.87 0.17 -19.93
C ASN A 189 -6.04 1.20 -18.82
N TYR A 190 -4.96 1.54 -18.08
CA TYR A 190 -4.97 2.57 -17.04
C TYR A 190 -4.40 3.88 -17.60
N PRO A 191 -5.23 4.83 -18.11
CA PRO A 191 -4.76 5.95 -18.94
C PRO A 191 -3.75 6.85 -18.24
N ALA A 192 -3.95 7.08 -16.93
CA ALA A 192 -3.10 8.00 -16.17
C ALA A 192 -1.72 7.43 -15.81
N LEU A 193 -1.50 6.12 -16.03
CA LEU A 193 -0.24 5.42 -15.74
C LEU A 193 0.37 4.79 -16.99
N GLN A 194 -0.12 5.10 -18.18
CA GLN A 194 0.30 4.44 -19.40
C GLN A 194 1.80 4.53 -19.63
N ALA A 195 2.40 5.71 -19.45
CA ALA A 195 3.85 5.89 -19.63
C ALA A 195 4.67 5.09 -18.61
N GLU A 196 4.25 5.08 -17.33
CA GLU A 196 4.90 4.33 -16.26
C GLU A 196 4.76 2.82 -16.47
N VAL A 197 3.60 2.36 -16.93
CA VAL A 197 3.34 0.96 -17.24
C VAL A 197 4.19 0.51 -18.44
N GLU A 198 4.22 1.27 -19.52
CA GLU A 198 5.05 0.96 -20.69
C GLU A 198 6.54 0.89 -20.32
N ALA A 199 7.02 1.85 -19.54
CA ALA A 199 8.39 1.85 -19.06
C ALA A 199 8.72 0.64 -18.17
N ALA A 200 7.80 0.27 -17.27
CA ALA A 200 7.98 -0.87 -16.39
C ALA A 200 7.97 -2.21 -17.16
N LEU A 201 7.11 -2.35 -18.17
CA LEU A 201 6.97 -3.58 -18.94
C LEU A 201 8.07 -3.77 -19.99
N SER A 202 8.62 -2.68 -20.54
CA SER A 202 9.68 -2.74 -21.56
C SER A 202 11.06 -3.10 -21.02
N GLY A 203 11.21 -3.23 -19.70
CA GLY A 203 12.52 -3.39 -19.06
C GLY A 203 13.32 -2.10 -19.06
N ASP A 204 12.80 -1.01 -19.63
CA ASP A 204 13.37 0.33 -19.52
C ASP A 204 12.96 0.96 -18.18
N GLY A 205 13.09 0.18 -17.11
CA GLY A 205 12.86 0.59 -15.70
C GLY A 205 13.60 1.84 -15.28
N SER A 206 14.29 2.40 -16.25
CA SER A 206 15.05 3.63 -16.18
C SER A 206 14.20 4.89 -16.09
N VAL A 207 12.93 4.93 -16.46
CA VAL A 207 12.20 6.21 -16.43
C VAL A 207 12.07 6.73 -15.00
N GLY A 208 11.65 5.93 -14.04
CA GLY A 208 11.65 6.33 -12.62
C GLY A 208 13.04 6.30 -11.97
N LEU A 209 13.92 5.36 -12.36
CA LEU A 209 15.24 5.18 -11.75
C LEU A 209 16.32 6.05 -12.42
N ARG A 210 16.19 6.40 -13.72
CA ARG A 210 17.11 7.38 -14.39
C ARG A 210 16.91 8.79 -13.88
N GLU A 211 15.68 9.16 -13.56
CA GLU A 211 15.43 10.43 -12.88
C GLU A 211 15.95 10.42 -11.44
N HIS A 212 16.23 9.23 -10.88
CA HIS A 212 16.58 9.03 -9.48
C HIS A 212 17.68 7.98 -9.27
N PRO A 213 18.92 8.24 -9.74
CA PRO A 213 20.04 7.30 -9.68
C PRO A 213 20.41 6.86 -8.25
N ASP A 214 20.09 7.67 -7.24
CA ASP A 214 20.31 7.33 -5.83
C ASP A 214 19.31 6.26 -5.33
N LEU A 215 18.11 6.24 -5.89
CA LEU A 215 17.13 5.20 -5.59
C LEU A 215 17.59 3.83 -6.14
N ALA A 216 18.10 3.79 -7.38
CA ALA A 216 18.68 2.58 -7.96
C ALA A 216 19.81 2.01 -7.10
N ARG A 217 20.65 2.88 -6.52
CA ARG A 217 21.73 2.47 -5.60
C ARG A 217 21.21 1.93 -4.26
N ARG A 218 20.10 2.45 -3.74
CA ARG A 218 19.52 2.03 -2.46
C ARG A 218 18.69 0.74 -2.56
N THR A 219 18.04 0.52 -3.70
CA THR A 219 17.22 -0.67 -3.96
C THR A 219 18.04 -1.85 -4.50
N GLY A 220 19.32 -1.65 -4.80
CA GLY A 220 20.19 -2.65 -5.43
C GLY A 220 20.06 -2.64 -6.95
N SER A 221 21.17 -2.92 -7.65
CA SER A 221 21.26 -2.89 -9.11
C SER A 221 20.37 -3.91 -9.83
N ASP A 222 19.76 -4.86 -9.10
CA ASP A 222 18.98 -5.96 -9.66
C ASP A 222 17.61 -5.54 -10.26
N PHE A 223 17.23 -4.26 -10.09
CA PHE A 223 15.97 -3.75 -10.62
C PHE A 223 16.08 -3.11 -12.01
N ALA A 224 17.28 -2.90 -12.51
CA ALA A 224 17.50 -2.25 -13.81
C ALA A 224 17.00 -3.09 -15.01
N ASP A 225 16.92 -4.42 -14.82
CA ASP A 225 16.57 -5.38 -15.86
C ASP A 225 15.17 -6.01 -15.65
N ALA A 226 14.34 -5.45 -14.74
CA ALA A 226 13.00 -5.96 -14.51
C ALA A 226 12.13 -5.73 -15.77
N GLY A 227 11.58 -6.82 -16.31
CA GLY A 227 10.74 -6.82 -17.50
C GLY A 227 9.32 -7.32 -17.20
N GLU A 228 8.51 -7.42 -18.26
CA GLU A 228 7.10 -7.85 -18.17
C GLU A 228 6.92 -9.14 -17.34
N SER A 229 7.82 -10.13 -17.51
CA SER A 229 7.75 -11.41 -16.79
C SER A 229 7.82 -11.29 -15.28
N ASP A 230 8.48 -10.28 -14.75
CA ASP A 230 8.64 -10.07 -13.30
C ASP A 230 7.33 -9.68 -12.62
N PHE A 231 6.39 -9.14 -13.38
CA PHE A 231 5.05 -8.82 -12.91
C PHE A 231 4.12 -10.03 -12.76
N ARG A 232 4.57 -11.23 -13.20
CA ARG A 232 3.84 -12.49 -13.01
C ARG A 232 3.83 -12.97 -11.56
N VAL A 233 4.74 -12.48 -10.75
CA VAL A 233 4.86 -12.86 -9.35
C VAL A 233 4.46 -11.69 -8.47
N GLU A 234 3.58 -11.95 -7.50
CA GLU A 234 3.21 -11.02 -6.45
C GLU A 234 3.72 -11.54 -5.11
N CYS A 235 4.30 -10.68 -4.29
CA CYS A 235 4.76 -11.02 -2.96
C CYS A 235 4.19 -10.06 -1.92
N LEU A 236 3.43 -10.59 -0.96
CA LEU A 236 2.93 -9.87 0.20
C LEU A 236 3.78 -10.28 1.39
N ARG A 237 4.46 -9.32 1.99
CA ARG A 237 5.40 -9.54 3.08
C ARG A 237 4.71 -9.29 4.41
N PRO A 238 4.89 -10.15 5.42
CA PRO A 238 4.29 -9.92 6.73
C PRO A 238 4.89 -8.68 7.38
N VAL A 239 4.02 -7.83 7.92
CA VAL A 239 4.42 -6.67 8.72
C VAL A 239 4.32 -7.06 10.18
N ASP A 240 5.45 -7.06 10.89
CA ASP A 240 5.44 -7.35 12.32
C ASP A 240 4.70 -6.24 13.08
N ALA A 241 3.66 -6.65 13.83
CA ALA A 241 2.85 -5.73 14.63
C ALA A 241 3.61 -5.05 15.78
N ARG A 242 4.86 -5.42 15.99
CA ARG A 242 5.70 -4.86 17.07
C ARG A 242 6.35 -3.54 16.70
N GLY A 243 5.99 -2.96 15.55
CA GLY A 243 6.42 -1.62 15.15
C GLY A 243 7.91 -1.57 14.81
N ALA A 244 8.25 -1.06 13.66
CA ALA A 244 9.62 -0.74 13.33
C ALA A 244 10.19 0.23 14.40
N SER A 245 10.99 -0.28 15.32
CA SER A 245 11.72 0.56 16.30
C SER A 245 12.94 1.20 15.65
N GLU A 246 13.30 0.80 14.44
CA GLU A 246 14.42 1.32 13.67
C GLU A 246 13.90 1.99 12.41
N SER A 247 14.56 3.10 12.03
CA SER A 247 14.27 3.77 10.76
C SER A 247 14.35 2.74 9.62
N PRO A 248 13.30 2.58 8.80
CA PRO A 248 13.30 1.63 7.69
C PRO A 248 14.39 1.93 6.64
N PHE A 249 15.10 3.04 6.81
CA PHE A 249 16.14 3.54 5.90
C PHE A 249 17.57 3.27 6.39
N ASN A 250 17.78 2.30 7.29
CA ASN A 250 19.10 1.94 7.84
C ASN A 250 19.90 3.16 8.34
N GLY A 251 19.23 4.12 8.99
CA GLY A 251 19.83 5.38 9.47
C GLY A 251 20.10 6.42 8.38
N GLY A 252 19.79 6.12 7.11
CA GLY A 252 19.87 7.04 6.00
C GLY A 252 18.71 8.05 5.97
N ARG A 253 18.78 8.99 5.04
CA ARG A 253 17.66 9.91 4.73
C ARG A 253 16.73 9.23 3.73
N PRO A 254 15.38 9.37 3.85
CA PRO A 254 14.48 8.91 2.83
C PRO A 254 14.67 9.71 1.52
N PHE A 255 14.41 9.04 0.41
CA PHE A 255 14.56 9.65 -0.93
C PHE A 255 13.70 10.90 -1.11
N TYR A 256 12.48 10.91 -0.59
CA TYR A 256 11.56 12.04 -0.72
C TYR A 256 12.11 13.35 -0.10
N GLU A 257 13.02 13.29 0.88
CA GLU A 257 13.66 14.50 1.39
C GLU A 257 14.61 15.12 0.35
N GLU A 258 15.45 14.31 -0.24
CA GLU A 258 16.41 14.76 -1.28
C GLU A 258 15.66 15.25 -2.52
N TYR A 259 14.61 14.54 -2.90
CA TYR A 259 13.71 14.96 -3.97
C TYR A 259 13.05 16.30 -3.64
N GLY A 260 12.48 16.45 -2.45
CA GLY A 260 11.85 17.67 -1.99
C GLY A 260 12.80 18.87 -2.00
N GLU A 261 14.06 18.69 -1.56
CA GLU A 261 15.08 19.76 -1.60
C GLU A 261 15.36 20.20 -3.04
N ARG A 262 15.47 19.25 -3.98
CA ARG A 262 15.61 19.59 -5.41
C ARG A 262 14.41 20.35 -5.94
N GLN A 263 13.19 19.95 -5.57
CA GLN A 263 11.95 20.62 -6.01
C GLN A 263 11.82 22.03 -5.43
N VAL A 264 12.26 22.28 -4.18
CA VAL A 264 12.31 23.62 -3.59
C VAL A 264 13.34 24.48 -4.32
N THR A 265 14.55 23.94 -4.59
CA THR A 265 15.59 24.65 -5.35
C THR A 265 15.13 25.03 -6.77
N ALA A 266 14.32 24.14 -7.40
CA ALA A 266 13.74 24.40 -8.72
C ALA A 266 12.51 25.34 -8.68
N GLY A 267 12.06 25.77 -7.50
CA GLY A 267 10.92 26.65 -7.35
C GLY A 267 9.54 25.98 -7.51
N HIS A 268 9.51 24.65 -7.55
CA HIS A 268 8.27 23.88 -7.67
C HIS A 268 7.56 23.67 -6.33
N TYR A 269 8.33 23.59 -5.23
CA TYR A 269 7.80 23.44 -3.87
C TYR A 269 8.28 24.61 -3.02
N THR A 270 7.51 24.92 -1.98
CA THR A 270 7.85 25.98 -0.99
C THR A 270 8.46 25.41 0.28
N ARG A 271 8.20 24.13 0.58
CA ARG A 271 8.66 23.45 1.79
C ARG A 271 9.09 22.01 1.47
N VAL A 272 9.98 21.46 2.28
CA VAL A 272 10.41 20.06 2.21
C VAL A 272 9.76 19.27 3.32
N LEU A 273 9.12 18.16 2.99
CA LEU A 273 8.67 17.19 3.97
C LEU A 273 9.87 16.39 4.46
N ARG A 274 10.12 16.39 5.78
CA ARG A 274 11.27 15.73 6.40
C ARG A 274 10.80 14.63 7.35
N TYR A 275 11.49 13.51 7.31
CA TYR A 275 11.15 12.35 8.15
C TYR A 275 11.15 12.70 9.64
N ARG A 276 12.25 13.26 10.13
CA ARG A 276 12.39 13.58 11.56
C ARG A 276 11.45 14.69 12.04
N GLU A 277 11.20 15.68 11.18
CA GLU A 277 10.40 16.84 11.55
C GLU A 277 8.89 16.59 11.41
N HIS A 278 8.47 15.80 10.42
CA HIS A 278 7.06 15.66 10.07
C HIS A 278 6.53 14.23 10.22
N MET A 279 7.27 13.21 9.73
CA MET A 279 6.79 11.83 9.74
C MET A 279 6.87 11.20 11.13
N LEU A 280 7.96 11.41 11.87
CA LEU A 280 8.07 10.89 13.25
C LEU A 280 7.03 11.49 14.18
N PRO A 281 6.75 12.82 14.20
CA PRO A 281 5.65 13.39 14.97
C PRO A 281 4.28 12.82 14.57
N LEU A 282 4.01 12.60 13.27
CA LEU A 282 2.79 11.97 12.83
C LEU A 282 2.68 10.53 13.35
N ALA A 283 3.74 9.73 13.23
CA ALA A 283 3.77 8.37 13.76
C ALA A 283 3.54 8.35 15.29
N ALA A 284 4.16 9.27 16.03
CA ALA A 284 3.96 9.42 17.46
C ALA A 284 2.51 9.82 17.82
N ALA A 285 1.91 10.73 17.06
CA ALA A 285 0.51 11.15 17.24
C ALA A 285 -0.47 9.99 17.01
N LEU A 286 -0.27 9.20 15.94
CA LEU A 286 -1.07 8.02 15.66
C LEU A 286 -0.92 6.95 16.73
N LYS A 287 0.31 6.69 17.19
CA LYS A 287 0.56 5.76 18.30
C LYS A 287 -0.14 6.21 19.58
N ALA A 288 0.00 7.47 19.96
CA ALA A 288 -0.66 8.05 21.13
C ALA A 288 -2.20 8.00 21.01
N HIS A 289 -2.75 8.15 19.78
CA HIS A 289 -4.18 8.00 19.52
C HIS A 289 -4.62 6.56 19.80
N VAL A 290 -3.92 5.56 19.28
CA VAL A 290 -4.17 4.14 19.57
C VAL A 290 -4.10 3.84 21.06
N GLU A 291 -3.10 4.38 21.77
CA GLU A 291 -2.92 4.14 23.21
C GLU A 291 -4.04 4.74 24.05
N ARG A 292 -4.64 5.86 23.64
CA ARG A 292 -5.77 6.52 24.35
C ARG A 292 -7.14 5.94 24.04
N SER A 293 -7.29 5.24 22.93
CA SER A 293 -8.58 4.64 22.53
C SER A 293 -8.88 3.44 23.44
N SER A 294 -9.93 3.54 24.22
CA SER A 294 -10.37 2.54 25.20
C SER A 294 -11.29 1.51 24.57
#